data_2e08fa755e7a458837f705ea74c8297c
#
_entry.id   2e08fa755e7a458837f705ea74c8297c
#
_cell.length_a   1.000
_cell.length_b   1.000
_cell.length_c   1.000
_cell.angle_alpha   90.00
_cell.angle_beta   90.00
_cell.angle_gamma   90.00
#
_symmetry.space_group_name_H-M   'P 1'
#
loop_
_entity.id
_entity.type
_entity.pdbx_description
1 polymer ?
#
loop_
_entity_poly.entity_id
_entity_poly.type
_entity_poly.pdbx_seq_one_letter_code
_entity_poly.pdbx_strand_id
1 'polypeptide(L)'
;MIRPLAAVTTAAIAGWAAPAVLRGRVLRAAVCPGLAGLGRRGHLALTFDDGPDPDATPAVLEALTRLGVTATFFMLGAQVVRHPHVAAAVVAAGHEAAVHGFTHRNHLARGPVDVCRDVTRAASVIAAATGTRPTWFRPPYGVLTSASLVAARRAGLRPVLWTAWGRDWENRTPAQVAATVRRQLTSGGTVLLHDSDCTTPVAGSWRATVAALPLLAELADQLGCQLGPLRDHG
;
A
#
# COMPACT_ATOMS: atom_id res chain seq x y z
N MET A 1 -21.37 -0.44 41.94
CA MET A 1 -21.24 0.65 40.94
C MET A 1 -20.07 0.48 39.95
N ILE A 2 -19.69 -0.73 39.53
CA ILE A 2 -18.55 -0.99 38.63
C ILE A 2 -18.99 -1.23 37.15
N ARG A 3 -20.30 -1.47 36.91
CA ARG A 3 -20.80 -1.81 35.56
C ARG A 3 -20.73 -0.70 34.47
N PRO A 4 -20.94 0.61 34.76
CA PRO A 4 -20.94 1.62 33.69
C PRO A 4 -19.55 1.89 33.12
N LEU A 5 -18.46 1.80 33.92
CA LEU A 5 -17.09 2.04 33.46
C LEU A 5 -16.63 0.94 32.48
N ALA A 6 -16.93 -0.33 32.80
CA ALA A 6 -16.58 -1.46 31.94
C ALA A 6 -17.31 -1.39 30.58
N ALA A 7 -18.58 -1.01 30.58
CA ALA A 7 -19.36 -0.86 29.36
C ALA A 7 -18.83 0.28 28.46
N VAL A 8 -18.44 1.41 29.03
CA VAL A 8 -17.85 2.55 28.29
C VAL A 8 -16.49 2.16 27.72
N THR A 9 -15.67 1.44 28.47
CA THR A 9 -14.36 0.98 28.01
C THR A 9 -14.49 -0.02 26.86
N THR A 10 -15.44 -0.96 26.96
CA THR A 10 -15.70 -1.96 25.90
C THR A 10 -16.21 -1.29 24.63
N ALA A 11 -17.13 -0.33 24.74
CA ALA A 11 -17.66 0.43 23.61
C ALA A 11 -16.56 1.27 22.92
N ALA A 12 -15.67 1.88 23.70
CA ALA A 12 -14.54 2.66 23.17
C ALA A 12 -13.53 1.76 22.41
N ILE A 13 -13.22 0.57 22.94
CA ILE A 13 -12.32 -0.40 22.29
C ILE A 13 -12.99 -0.94 21.01
N ALA A 14 -14.29 -1.26 21.06
CA ALA A 14 -15.02 -1.72 19.88
C ALA A 14 -15.06 -0.64 18.79
N GLY A 15 -15.33 0.62 19.14
CA GLY A 15 -15.29 1.74 18.20
C GLY A 15 -13.89 2.00 17.63
N TRP A 16 -12.84 1.79 18.43
CA TRP A 16 -11.45 1.86 17.99
C TRP A 16 -11.10 0.82 16.95
N ALA A 17 -11.45 -0.45 17.17
CA ALA A 17 -11.07 -1.59 16.38
C ALA A 17 -12.05 -1.90 15.22
N ALA A 18 -13.26 -1.34 15.24
CA ALA A 18 -14.30 -1.66 14.25
C ALA A 18 -13.83 -1.56 12.78
N PRO A 19 -13.02 -0.56 12.35
CA PRO A 19 -12.56 -0.52 10.97
C PRO A 19 -11.64 -1.68 10.57
N ALA A 20 -11.05 -2.40 11.53
CA ALA A 20 -10.17 -3.55 11.23
C ALA A 20 -10.92 -4.72 10.57
N VAL A 21 -12.25 -4.82 10.75
CA VAL A 21 -13.08 -5.83 10.06
C VAL A 21 -13.08 -5.64 8.54
N LEU A 22 -12.81 -4.43 8.05
CA LEU A 22 -12.67 -4.10 6.64
C LEU A 22 -11.38 -4.67 6.01
N ARG A 23 -10.53 -5.34 6.78
CA ARG A 23 -9.45 -6.18 6.23
C ARG A 23 -10.02 -7.34 5.40
N GLY A 24 -11.21 -7.82 5.73
CA GLY A 24 -11.93 -8.84 4.97
C GLY A 24 -12.32 -8.35 3.57
N ARG A 25 -11.76 -8.99 2.52
CA ARG A 25 -11.89 -8.54 1.12
C ARG A 25 -13.35 -8.46 0.65
N VAL A 26 -14.16 -9.47 0.93
CA VAL A 26 -15.55 -9.54 0.47
C VAL A 26 -16.40 -8.44 1.12
N LEU A 27 -16.32 -8.29 2.44
CA LEU A 27 -17.05 -7.26 3.16
C LEU A 27 -16.64 -5.86 2.68
N ARG A 28 -15.34 -5.61 2.57
CA ARG A 28 -14.80 -4.33 2.12
C ARG A 28 -15.27 -3.96 0.72
N ALA A 29 -15.22 -4.90 -0.23
CA ALA A 29 -15.66 -4.65 -1.60
C ALA A 29 -17.16 -4.31 -1.68
N ALA A 30 -17.98 -4.91 -0.81
CA ALA A 30 -19.42 -4.67 -0.77
C ALA A 30 -19.81 -3.33 -0.13
N VAL A 31 -19.11 -2.95 0.97
CA VAL A 31 -19.52 -1.77 1.78
C VAL A 31 -18.69 -0.51 1.46
N CYS A 32 -17.44 -0.67 1.03
CA CYS A 32 -16.50 0.43 0.80
C CYS A 32 -15.63 0.15 -0.44
N PRO A 33 -16.19 0.16 -1.66
CA PRO A 33 -15.45 -0.20 -2.88
C PRO A 33 -14.22 0.67 -3.12
N GLY A 34 -14.25 1.97 -2.82
CA GLY A 34 -13.10 2.85 -2.91
C GLY A 34 -11.96 2.45 -1.95
N LEU A 35 -12.29 2.01 -0.72
CA LEU A 35 -11.30 1.46 0.21
C LEU A 35 -10.77 0.10 -0.27
N ALA A 36 -11.56 -0.67 -0.99
CA ALA A 36 -11.16 -1.95 -1.55
C ALA A 36 -10.09 -1.81 -2.64
N GLY A 37 -9.87 -0.62 -3.17
CA GLY A 37 -9.00 -0.40 -4.33
C GLY A 37 -9.66 -0.86 -5.61
N LEU A 38 -10.98 -0.71 -5.71
CA LEU A 38 -11.73 -0.89 -6.94
C LEU A 38 -11.90 0.46 -7.63
N GLY A 39 -11.48 0.56 -8.86
CA GLY A 39 -11.58 1.73 -9.70
C GLY A 39 -12.19 1.43 -11.07
N ARG A 40 -11.88 2.25 -12.07
CA ARG A 40 -12.46 2.13 -13.42
C ARG A 40 -12.12 0.80 -14.08
N ARG A 41 -13.08 0.24 -14.82
CA ARG A 41 -12.85 -0.98 -15.61
C ARG A 41 -11.83 -0.70 -16.73
N GLY A 42 -11.07 -1.73 -17.11
CA GLY A 42 -9.99 -1.60 -18.10
C GLY A 42 -8.69 -1.03 -17.53
N HIS A 43 -8.62 -0.81 -16.22
CA HIS A 43 -7.39 -0.38 -15.52
C HIS A 43 -7.06 -1.30 -14.35
N LEU A 44 -5.78 -1.55 -14.12
CA LEU A 44 -5.25 -2.24 -12.94
C LEU A 44 -4.22 -1.32 -12.28
N ALA A 45 -4.49 -0.92 -11.04
CA ALA A 45 -3.51 -0.15 -10.29
C ALA A 45 -2.39 -1.07 -9.80
N LEU A 46 -1.16 -0.78 -10.22
CA LEU A 46 0.04 -1.46 -9.75
C LEU A 46 0.63 -0.68 -8.56
N THR A 47 0.80 -1.35 -7.43
CA THR A 47 1.25 -0.68 -6.20
C THR A 47 2.33 -1.48 -5.48
N PHE A 48 3.28 -0.77 -4.87
CA PHE A 48 4.38 -1.33 -4.09
C PHE A 48 4.37 -0.75 -2.69
N ASP A 49 4.63 -1.58 -1.68
CA ASP A 49 4.69 -1.19 -0.27
C ASP A 49 6.13 -1.36 0.27
N ASP A 50 6.42 -0.71 1.41
CA ASP A 50 7.58 -0.85 2.29
C ASP A 50 8.85 -0.09 1.89
N GLY A 51 8.98 0.38 0.65
CA GLY A 51 10.10 1.23 0.22
C GLY A 51 10.11 2.63 0.85
N PRO A 52 11.05 3.51 0.44
CA PRO A 52 12.11 3.25 -0.53
C PRO A 52 13.26 2.42 0.03
N ASP A 53 13.77 1.51 -0.77
CA ASP A 53 14.93 0.67 -0.47
C ASP A 53 16.05 1.00 -1.45
N PRO A 54 17.34 1.08 -1.02
CA PRO A 54 18.44 1.52 -1.88
C PRO A 54 18.76 0.57 -3.04
N ASP A 55 18.43 -0.72 -2.90
CA ASP A 55 18.70 -1.74 -3.92
C ASP A 55 17.41 -2.15 -4.65
N ALA A 56 16.35 -2.42 -3.91
CA ALA A 56 15.11 -2.96 -4.46
C ALA A 56 14.32 -1.92 -5.25
N THR A 57 14.11 -0.73 -4.70
CA THR A 57 13.31 0.31 -5.38
C THR A 57 13.91 0.70 -6.74
N PRO A 58 15.24 0.96 -6.90
CA PRO A 58 15.82 1.23 -8.21
C PRO A 58 15.64 0.06 -9.20
N ALA A 59 15.75 -1.19 -8.76
CA ALA A 59 15.55 -2.35 -9.64
C ALA A 59 14.07 -2.44 -10.12
N VAL A 60 13.11 -2.11 -9.26
CA VAL A 60 11.69 -2.02 -9.63
C VAL A 60 11.47 -0.89 -10.63
N LEU A 61 12.03 0.31 -10.40
CA LEU A 61 11.93 1.45 -11.31
C LEU A 61 12.48 1.12 -12.70
N GLU A 62 13.64 0.47 -12.77
CA GLU A 62 14.23 0.04 -14.03
C GLU A 62 13.34 -0.96 -14.78
N ALA A 63 12.76 -1.94 -14.07
CA ALA A 63 11.85 -2.90 -14.69
C ALA A 63 10.56 -2.23 -15.21
N LEU A 64 9.99 -1.30 -14.45
CA LEU A 64 8.81 -0.53 -14.87
C LEU A 64 9.10 0.37 -16.07
N THR A 65 10.28 0.99 -16.11
CA THR A 65 10.73 1.80 -17.26
C THR A 65 10.81 0.94 -18.53
N ARG A 66 11.38 -0.27 -18.45
CA ARG A 66 11.43 -1.20 -19.60
C ARG A 66 10.05 -1.61 -20.10
N LEU A 67 9.06 -1.66 -19.22
CA LEU A 67 7.68 -2.00 -19.57
C LEU A 67 6.84 -0.78 -20.00
N GLY A 68 7.35 0.43 -19.86
CA GLY A 68 6.59 1.67 -20.11
C GLY A 68 5.42 1.87 -19.13
N VAL A 69 5.51 1.32 -17.92
CA VAL A 69 4.44 1.33 -16.91
C VAL A 69 4.81 2.24 -15.75
N THR A 70 3.86 3.06 -15.28
CA THR A 70 3.98 3.80 -14.02
C THR A 70 3.16 3.11 -12.92
N ALA A 71 3.50 3.38 -11.65
CA ALA A 71 2.92 2.70 -10.49
C ALA A 71 2.81 3.65 -9.28
N THR A 72 2.16 3.20 -8.20
CA THR A 72 2.10 3.90 -6.91
C THR A 72 2.97 3.20 -5.88
N PHE A 73 3.82 3.95 -5.18
CA PHE A 73 4.72 3.46 -4.15
C PHE A 73 4.27 3.96 -2.77
N PHE A 74 3.81 3.04 -1.93
CA PHE A 74 3.44 3.32 -0.54
C PHE A 74 4.67 3.25 0.34
N MET A 75 5.24 4.41 0.61
CA MET A 75 6.53 4.55 1.29
C MET A 75 6.38 4.58 2.80
N LEU A 76 7.33 3.95 3.50
CA LEU A 76 7.53 4.11 4.93
C LEU A 76 8.34 5.39 5.20
N GLY A 77 7.81 6.30 6.02
CA GLY A 77 8.49 7.55 6.33
C GLY A 77 9.90 7.37 6.92
N ALA A 78 10.14 6.30 7.68
CA ALA A 78 11.45 5.97 8.21
C ALA A 78 12.45 5.61 7.10
N GLN A 79 12.02 4.95 6.04
CA GLN A 79 12.87 4.64 4.89
C GLN A 79 13.11 5.88 4.02
N VAL A 80 12.10 6.74 3.88
CA VAL A 80 12.28 8.04 3.19
C VAL A 80 13.32 8.91 3.88
N VAL A 81 13.34 8.95 5.23
CA VAL A 81 14.37 9.69 5.98
C VAL A 81 15.77 9.11 5.74
N ARG A 82 15.91 7.78 5.60
CA ARG A 82 17.19 7.11 5.33
C ARG A 82 17.65 7.26 3.88
N HIS A 83 16.70 7.23 2.93
CA HIS A 83 16.96 7.17 1.50
C HIS A 83 16.15 8.23 0.72
N PRO A 84 16.27 9.54 1.07
CA PRO A 84 15.44 10.59 0.47
C PRO A 84 15.64 10.73 -1.04
N HIS A 85 16.86 10.46 -1.53
CA HIS A 85 17.18 10.49 -2.96
C HIS A 85 16.46 9.37 -3.74
N VAL A 86 16.25 8.20 -3.14
CA VAL A 86 15.49 7.11 -3.76
C VAL A 86 14.01 7.47 -3.84
N ALA A 87 13.45 8.05 -2.76
CA ALA A 87 12.08 8.57 -2.77
C ALA A 87 11.86 9.64 -3.87
N ALA A 88 12.81 10.56 -4.02
CA ALA A 88 12.76 11.57 -5.07
C ALA A 88 12.84 10.94 -6.47
N ALA A 89 13.69 9.93 -6.67
CA ALA A 89 13.82 9.21 -7.94
C ALA A 89 12.52 8.53 -8.38
N VAL A 90 11.72 8.00 -7.46
CA VAL A 90 10.39 7.42 -7.76
C VAL A 90 9.51 8.46 -8.46
N VAL A 91 9.41 9.67 -7.91
CA VAL A 91 8.55 10.72 -8.47
C VAL A 91 9.17 11.30 -9.76
N ALA A 92 10.50 11.46 -9.81
CA ALA A 92 11.20 11.92 -11.01
C ALA A 92 11.01 10.97 -12.20
N ALA A 93 10.84 9.66 -11.95
CA ALA A 93 10.52 8.67 -12.97
C ALA A 93 9.01 8.62 -13.35
N GLY A 94 8.19 9.56 -12.84
CA GLY A 94 6.77 9.68 -13.19
C GLY A 94 5.84 8.78 -12.36
N HIS A 95 6.33 8.08 -11.35
CA HIS A 95 5.51 7.27 -10.45
C HIS A 95 4.82 8.13 -9.39
N GLU A 96 3.88 7.54 -8.67
CA GLU A 96 3.11 8.19 -7.61
C GLU A 96 3.62 7.79 -6.23
N ALA A 97 3.96 8.76 -5.38
CA ALA A 97 4.31 8.52 -3.98
C ALA A 97 3.06 8.53 -3.09
N ALA A 98 2.98 7.56 -2.17
CA ALA A 98 1.88 7.36 -1.23
C ALA A 98 2.40 7.02 0.17
N VAL A 99 1.53 7.05 1.19
CA VAL A 99 1.89 6.88 2.60
C VAL A 99 1.61 5.45 3.06
N HIS A 100 2.64 4.76 3.61
CA HIS A 100 2.50 3.46 4.30
C HIS A 100 2.67 3.54 5.83
N GLY A 101 2.60 4.76 6.39
CA GLY A 101 2.96 5.05 7.78
C GLY A 101 4.41 5.50 7.91
N PHE A 102 4.80 5.96 9.10
CA PHE A 102 6.19 6.29 9.37
C PHE A 102 7.00 5.03 9.69
N THR A 103 6.39 4.12 10.47
CA THR A 103 6.94 2.81 10.82
C THR A 103 5.96 1.71 10.44
N HIS A 104 6.48 0.53 10.04
CA HIS A 104 5.63 -0.62 9.71
C HIS A 104 5.10 -1.32 10.96
N ARG A 105 4.23 -0.63 11.73
CA ARG A 105 3.63 -1.15 12.97
C ARG A 105 2.12 -1.30 12.83
N ASN A 106 1.58 -2.39 13.36
CA ASN A 106 0.14 -2.63 13.37
C ASN A 106 -0.57 -1.55 14.19
N HIS A 107 -1.52 -0.85 13.59
CA HIS A 107 -2.25 0.25 14.21
C HIS A 107 -3.15 -0.19 15.37
N LEU A 108 -3.61 -1.45 15.42
CA LEU A 108 -4.34 -1.99 16.58
C LEU A 108 -3.49 -2.08 17.85
N ALA A 109 -2.17 -2.21 17.69
CA ALA A 109 -1.23 -2.30 18.82
C ALA A 109 -0.71 -0.93 19.27
N ARG A 110 -1.32 0.18 18.82
CA ARG A 110 -0.85 1.55 19.08
C ARG A 110 -1.99 2.45 19.57
N GLY A 111 -1.66 3.41 20.43
CA GLY A 111 -2.62 4.43 20.86
C GLY A 111 -3.04 5.39 19.72
N PRO A 112 -4.22 6.02 19.82
CA PRO A 112 -4.74 6.90 18.77
C PRO A 112 -3.83 8.07 18.42
N VAL A 113 -3.18 8.66 19.42
CA VAL A 113 -2.26 9.79 19.24
C VAL A 113 -1.01 9.34 18.44
N ASP A 114 -0.49 8.14 18.76
CA ASP A 114 0.69 7.61 18.07
C ASP A 114 0.38 7.26 16.62
N VAL A 115 -0.80 6.71 16.33
CA VAL A 115 -1.25 6.45 14.95
C VAL A 115 -1.37 7.78 14.18
N CYS A 116 -1.97 8.81 14.78
CA CYS A 116 -2.06 10.12 14.13
C CYS A 116 -0.69 10.72 13.85
N ARG A 117 0.24 10.67 14.81
CA ARG A 117 1.62 11.17 14.63
C ARG A 117 2.36 10.41 13.55
N ASP A 118 2.23 9.08 13.53
CA ASP A 118 2.87 8.21 12.55
C ASP A 118 2.48 8.57 11.11
N VAL A 119 1.18 8.64 10.84
CA VAL A 119 0.66 8.93 9.50
C VAL A 119 1.00 10.37 9.06
N THR A 120 0.78 11.36 9.93
CA THR A 120 1.04 12.76 9.57
C THR A 120 2.53 13.04 9.37
N ARG A 121 3.40 12.45 10.21
CA ARG A 121 4.85 12.54 10.05
C ARG A 121 5.31 11.90 8.74
N ALA A 122 4.78 10.72 8.40
CA ALA A 122 5.09 10.06 7.14
C ALA A 122 4.71 10.94 5.94
N ALA A 123 3.50 11.48 5.92
CA ALA A 123 3.05 12.36 4.85
C ALA A 123 3.97 13.59 4.68
N SER A 124 4.41 14.19 5.80
CA SER A 124 5.29 15.36 5.77
C SER A 124 6.69 15.04 5.22
N VAL A 125 7.31 13.93 5.65
CA VAL A 125 8.67 13.58 5.18
C VAL A 125 8.65 13.12 3.72
N ILE A 126 7.60 12.41 3.27
CA ILE A 126 7.44 12.03 1.87
C ILE A 126 7.28 13.30 1.01
N ALA A 127 6.40 14.22 1.40
CA ALA A 127 6.21 15.49 0.67
C ALA A 127 7.50 16.31 0.59
N ALA A 128 8.27 16.37 1.68
CA ALA A 128 9.54 17.08 1.72
C ALA A 128 10.61 16.46 0.79
N ALA A 129 10.70 15.11 0.77
CA ALA A 129 11.69 14.40 -0.03
C ALA A 129 11.35 14.38 -1.53
N THR A 130 10.06 14.32 -1.87
CA THR A 130 9.59 14.15 -3.26
C THR A 130 9.13 15.44 -3.93
N GLY A 131 8.96 16.52 -3.16
CA GLY A 131 8.36 17.78 -3.65
C GLY A 131 6.86 17.67 -3.97
N THR A 132 6.24 16.51 -3.73
CA THR A 132 4.84 16.23 -4.09
C THR A 132 4.05 15.74 -2.87
N ARG A 133 2.87 16.32 -2.64
CA ARG A 133 1.99 15.86 -1.56
C ARG A 133 1.38 14.50 -1.91
N PRO A 134 1.56 13.46 -1.07
CA PRO A 134 0.90 12.18 -1.29
C PRO A 134 -0.63 12.32 -1.15
N THR A 135 -1.37 11.55 -1.94
CA THR A 135 -2.84 11.52 -1.93
C THR A 135 -3.37 10.26 -1.25
N TRP A 136 -2.62 9.16 -1.29
CA TRP A 136 -3.07 7.86 -0.83
C TRP A 136 -2.40 7.44 0.47
N PHE A 137 -3.14 6.65 1.24
CA PHE A 137 -2.67 6.01 2.46
C PHE A 137 -3.06 4.53 2.49
N ARG A 138 -2.10 3.68 2.78
CA ARG A 138 -2.33 2.26 3.07
C ARG A 138 -1.76 1.96 4.44
N PRO A 139 -2.57 1.46 5.41
CA PRO A 139 -2.05 1.12 6.73
C PRO A 139 -1.20 -0.15 6.66
N PRO A 140 -0.13 -0.26 7.47
CA PRO A 140 0.62 -1.50 7.62
C PRO A 140 -0.30 -2.69 7.89
N TYR A 141 0.00 -3.84 7.28
CA TYR A 141 -0.80 -5.08 7.33
C TYR A 141 -2.24 -4.95 6.81
N GLY A 142 -2.61 -3.83 6.19
CA GLY A 142 -3.99 -3.54 5.79
C GLY A 142 -4.95 -3.33 6.97
N VAL A 143 -4.44 -3.03 8.16
CA VAL A 143 -5.22 -2.93 9.40
C VAL A 143 -5.55 -1.47 9.72
N LEU A 144 -6.81 -1.11 9.56
CA LEU A 144 -7.35 0.21 9.90
C LEU A 144 -7.89 0.23 11.32
N THR A 145 -7.74 1.39 11.97
CA THR A 145 -8.46 1.76 13.19
C THR A 145 -9.21 3.08 12.95
N SER A 146 -10.09 3.48 13.86
CA SER A 146 -10.74 4.79 13.75
C SER A 146 -9.73 5.95 13.73
N ALA A 147 -8.61 5.83 14.47
CA ALA A 147 -7.52 6.82 14.38
C ALA A 147 -6.80 6.81 13.05
N SER A 148 -6.65 5.67 12.39
CA SER A 148 -6.10 5.61 11.02
C SER A 148 -6.92 6.46 10.05
N LEU A 149 -8.26 6.35 10.15
CA LEU A 149 -9.18 7.12 9.30
C LEU A 149 -9.13 8.61 9.63
N VAL A 150 -9.12 8.96 10.92
CA VAL A 150 -8.98 10.37 11.37
C VAL A 150 -7.64 10.96 10.93
N ALA A 151 -6.55 10.21 11.07
CA ALA A 151 -5.21 10.63 10.66
C ALA A 151 -5.13 10.88 9.15
N ALA A 152 -5.64 9.93 8.36
CA ALA A 152 -5.70 10.05 6.91
C ALA A 152 -6.50 11.29 6.49
N ARG A 153 -7.71 11.48 7.05
CA ARG A 153 -8.54 12.66 6.77
C ARG A 153 -7.81 13.98 7.11
N ARG A 154 -7.17 14.07 8.27
CA ARG A 154 -6.42 15.27 8.69
C ARG A 154 -5.24 15.58 7.80
N ALA A 155 -4.59 14.56 7.25
CA ALA A 155 -3.49 14.69 6.33
C ALA A 155 -3.92 14.87 4.86
N GLY A 156 -5.23 14.89 4.56
CA GLY A 156 -5.77 14.98 3.20
C GLY A 156 -5.55 13.70 2.38
N LEU A 157 -5.39 12.56 3.04
CA LEU A 157 -5.10 11.27 2.41
C LEU A 157 -6.36 10.42 2.24
N ARG A 158 -6.43 9.67 1.15
CA ARG A 158 -7.49 8.70 0.84
C ARG A 158 -7.00 7.30 1.21
N PRO A 159 -7.63 6.60 2.17
CA PRO A 159 -7.27 5.23 2.50
C PRO A 159 -7.61 4.28 1.35
N VAL A 160 -6.69 3.37 1.02
CA VAL A 160 -6.91 2.33 0.00
C VAL A 160 -6.17 1.05 0.39
N LEU A 161 -6.81 -0.09 0.16
CA LEU A 161 -6.21 -1.41 0.31
C LEU A 161 -5.93 -2.02 -1.08
N TRP A 162 -6.15 -3.33 -1.26
CA TRP A 162 -5.88 -4.03 -2.51
C TRP A 162 -6.92 -5.11 -2.79
N THR A 163 -7.07 -5.48 -4.04
CA THR A 163 -7.93 -6.59 -4.48
C THR A 163 -7.15 -7.86 -4.76
N ALA A 164 -5.89 -7.71 -5.16
CA ALA A 164 -4.99 -8.82 -5.44
C ALA A 164 -3.61 -8.56 -4.84
N TRP A 165 -2.91 -9.61 -4.42
CA TRP A 165 -1.56 -9.53 -3.88
C TRP A 165 -0.72 -10.71 -4.32
N GLY A 166 0.60 -10.50 -4.52
CA GLY A 166 1.54 -11.52 -4.98
C GLY A 166 1.99 -12.49 -3.90
N ARG A 167 1.92 -12.11 -2.61
CA ARG A 167 2.60 -12.76 -1.49
C ARG A 167 4.10 -12.88 -1.74
N ASP A 168 4.64 -11.87 -2.39
CA ASP A 168 6.01 -11.77 -2.89
C ASP A 168 7.06 -11.59 -1.79
N TRP A 169 6.63 -11.24 -0.57
CA TRP A 169 7.48 -11.24 0.63
C TRP A 169 7.80 -12.66 1.15
N GLU A 170 7.16 -13.69 0.61
CA GLU A 170 7.47 -15.09 0.90
C GLU A 170 8.57 -15.59 -0.05
N ASN A 171 9.16 -16.74 0.26
CA ASN A 171 10.12 -17.39 -0.65
C ASN A 171 9.37 -17.99 -1.85
N ARG A 172 9.14 -17.17 -2.88
CA ARG A 172 8.36 -17.52 -4.08
C ARG A 172 9.16 -17.28 -5.34
N THR A 173 8.84 -18.09 -6.37
CA THR A 173 9.32 -17.82 -7.73
C THR A 173 8.47 -16.73 -8.40
N PRO A 174 8.99 -16.02 -9.43
CA PRO A 174 8.23 -15.03 -10.19
C PRO A 174 6.91 -15.58 -10.74
N ALA A 175 6.93 -16.81 -11.25
CA ALA A 175 5.74 -17.48 -11.78
C ALA A 175 4.69 -17.75 -10.68
N GLN A 176 5.11 -18.08 -9.46
CA GLN A 176 4.20 -18.26 -8.32
C GLN A 176 3.59 -16.94 -7.86
N VAL A 177 4.35 -15.84 -7.89
CA VAL A 177 3.85 -14.49 -7.62
C VAL A 177 2.76 -14.13 -8.64
N ALA A 178 3.06 -14.23 -9.94
CA ALA A 178 2.13 -13.93 -11.02
C ALA A 178 0.87 -14.82 -10.96
N ALA A 179 1.02 -16.12 -10.76
CA ALA A 179 -0.09 -17.05 -10.62
C ALA A 179 -0.99 -16.74 -9.41
N THR A 180 -0.40 -16.24 -8.32
CA THR A 180 -1.15 -15.85 -7.12
C THR A 180 -1.96 -14.58 -7.35
N VAL A 181 -1.38 -13.59 -8.02
CA VAL A 181 -2.08 -12.37 -8.46
C VAL A 181 -3.21 -12.74 -9.42
N ARG A 182 -2.94 -13.53 -10.47
CA ARG A 182 -3.91 -13.93 -11.49
C ARG A 182 -5.23 -14.46 -10.91
N ARG A 183 -5.16 -15.31 -9.88
CA ARG A 183 -6.36 -15.88 -9.23
C ARG A 183 -7.25 -14.85 -8.54
N GLN A 184 -6.75 -13.64 -8.32
CA GLN A 184 -7.43 -12.58 -7.57
C GLN A 184 -7.72 -11.35 -8.43
N LEU A 185 -7.15 -11.28 -9.63
CA LEU A 185 -7.32 -10.15 -10.54
C LEU A 185 -8.77 -9.99 -10.96
N THR A 186 -9.21 -8.73 -10.95
CA THR A 186 -10.48 -8.28 -11.52
C THR A 186 -10.22 -6.95 -12.23
N SER A 187 -10.88 -6.70 -13.36
CA SER A 187 -10.81 -5.40 -14.03
C SER A 187 -11.23 -4.28 -13.06
N GLY A 188 -10.44 -3.24 -12.98
CA GLY A 188 -10.59 -2.17 -11.98
C GLY A 188 -9.92 -2.50 -10.63
N GLY A 189 -9.14 -3.57 -10.52
CA GLY A 189 -8.50 -3.96 -9.27
C GLY A 189 -7.18 -3.25 -8.98
N THR A 190 -6.72 -3.38 -7.74
CA THR A 190 -5.41 -2.90 -7.25
C THR A 190 -4.54 -4.09 -6.87
N VAL A 191 -3.34 -4.15 -7.42
CA VAL A 191 -2.33 -5.17 -7.15
C VAL A 191 -1.35 -4.66 -6.11
N LEU A 192 -1.13 -5.43 -5.04
CA LEU A 192 -0.12 -5.20 -4.01
C LEU A 192 1.09 -6.08 -4.26
N LEU A 193 2.25 -5.44 -4.32
CA LEU A 193 3.59 -6.00 -4.32
C LEU A 193 4.48 -5.22 -3.34
N HIS A 194 5.77 -5.59 -3.23
CA HIS A 194 6.73 -4.93 -2.35
C HIS A 194 8.01 -4.55 -3.11
N ASP A 195 8.50 -3.33 -2.87
CA ASP A 195 9.77 -2.81 -3.38
C ASP A 195 10.85 -2.71 -2.28
N SER A 196 10.69 -3.51 -1.22
CA SER A 196 11.63 -3.64 -0.12
C SER A 196 11.39 -4.96 0.61
N ASP A 197 12.43 -5.48 1.26
CA ASP A 197 12.33 -6.63 2.18
C ASP A 197 12.52 -6.22 3.64
N CYS A 198 12.53 -4.93 3.96
CA CYS A 198 12.81 -4.42 5.31
C CYS A 198 11.78 -4.83 6.37
N THR A 199 10.62 -5.34 5.97
CA THR A 199 9.55 -5.80 6.87
C THR A 199 9.30 -7.31 6.78
N THR A 200 10.05 -8.02 5.95
CA THR A 200 9.91 -9.46 5.68
C THR A 200 11.11 -10.25 6.22
N PRO A 201 10.93 -11.52 6.64
CA PRO A 201 12.04 -12.36 7.04
C PRO A 201 12.86 -12.93 5.86
N VAL A 202 12.39 -12.74 4.63
CA VAL A 202 13.02 -13.32 3.42
C VAL A 202 13.84 -12.25 2.72
N ALA A 203 15.14 -12.21 3.00
CA ALA A 203 16.06 -11.30 2.34
C ALA A 203 16.09 -11.52 0.82
N GLY A 204 16.04 -10.44 0.06
CA GLY A 204 16.04 -10.47 -1.39
C GLY A 204 14.74 -10.92 -2.04
N SER A 205 13.62 -11.00 -1.29
CA SER A 205 12.29 -11.36 -1.81
C SER A 205 11.84 -10.45 -2.96
N TRP A 206 12.23 -9.17 -2.95
CA TRP A 206 11.95 -8.21 -4.02
C TRP A 206 12.46 -8.64 -5.42
N ARG A 207 13.46 -9.52 -5.50
CA ARG A 207 13.95 -10.04 -6.80
C ARG A 207 12.88 -10.84 -7.53
N ALA A 208 12.09 -11.61 -6.80
CA ALA A 208 10.94 -12.32 -7.36
C ALA A 208 9.85 -11.35 -7.83
N THR A 209 9.66 -10.25 -7.10
CA THR A 209 8.76 -9.16 -7.51
C THR A 209 9.19 -8.55 -8.84
N VAL A 210 10.44 -8.11 -8.94
CA VAL A 210 11.00 -7.52 -10.18
C VAL A 210 10.84 -8.47 -11.37
N ALA A 211 11.21 -9.75 -11.19
CA ALA A 211 11.13 -10.74 -12.26
C ALA A 211 9.67 -11.16 -12.61
N ALA A 212 8.70 -10.89 -11.72
CA ALA A 212 7.28 -11.14 -12.00
C ALA A 212 6.60 -10.01 -12.79
N LEU A 213 7.17 -8.79 -12.85
CA LEU A 213 6.54 -7.63 -13.50
C LEU A 213 6.20 -7.87 -14.97
N PRO A 214 7.05 -8.46 -15.81
CA PRO A 214 6.70 -8.79 -17.20
C PRO A 214 5.50 -9.73 -17.29
N LEU A 215 5.42 -10.75 -16.42
CA LEU A 215 4.30 -11.69 -16.37
C LEU A 215 2.99 -11.01 -15.96
N LEU A 216 3.07 -10.00 -15.09
CA LEU A 216 1.90 -9.23 -14.67
C LEU A 216 1.44 -8.27 -15.78
N ALA A 217 2.36 -7.71 -16.56
CA ALA A 217 2.03 -6.92 -17.74
C ALA A 217 1.30 -7.76 -18.79
N GLU A 218 1.80 -8.96 -19.10
CA GLU A 218 1.13 -9.92 -20.00
C GLU A 218 -0.28 -10.30 -19.48
N LEU A 219 -0.44 -10.50 -18.17
CA LEU A 219 -1.75 -10.78 -17.58
C LEU A 219 -2.73 -9.61 -17.71
N ALA A 220 -2.24 -8.38 -17.57
CA ALA A 220 -3.07 -7.18 -17.76
C ALA A 220 -3.53 -7.07 -19.21
N ASP A 221 -2.63 -7.29 -20.17
CA ASP A 221 -2.94 -7.28 -21.61
C ASP A 221 -3.97 -8.36 -21.98
N GLN A 222 -3.83 -9.58 -21.46
CA GLN A 222 -4.80 -10.67 -21.62
C GLN A 222 -6.21 -10.32 -21.11
N LEU A 223 -6.30 -9.45 -20.10
CA LEU A 223 -7.55 -8.97 -19.53
C LEU A 223 -8.07 -7.70 -20.22
N GLY A 224 -7.36 -7.18 -21.23
CA GLY A 224 -7.66 -5.90 -21.85
C GLY A 224 -7.57 -4.73 -20.86
N CYS A 225 -6.66 -4.80 -19.90
CA CYS A 225 -6.48 -3.80 -18.86
C CYS A 225 -5.12 -3.09 -19.00
N GLN A 226 -5.13 -1.78 -18.81
CA GLN A 226 -3.92 -0.98 -18.72
C GLN A 226 -3.38 -1.00 -17.29
N LEU A 227 -2.07 -1.26 -17.11
CA LEU A 227 -1.39 -1.07 -15.83
C LEU A 227 -1.06 0.42 -15.61
N GLY A 228 -1.23 0.89 -14.38
CA GLY A 228 -0.91 2.28 -14.05
C GLY A 228 -0.98 2.56 -12.55
N PRO A 229 -0.78 3.82 -12.14
CA PRO A 229 -0.85 4.24 -10.74
C PRO A 229 -2.31 4.41 -10.27
N LEU A 230 -2.50 4.56 -8.97
CA LEU A 230 -3.82 4.80 -8.36
C LEU A 230 -4.45 6.13 -8.81
N ARG A 231 -3.66 7.16 -9.12
CA ARG A 231 -4.21 8.43 -9.63
C ARG A 231 -5.01 8.25 -10.93
N ASP A 232 -4.72 7.22 -11.72
CA ASP A 232 -5.41 6.92 -12.98
C ASP A 232 -6.55 5.90 -12.79
N HIS A 233 -6.83 5.53 -11.54
CA HIS A 233 -7.79 4.48 -11.21
C HIS A 233 -9.27 4.93 -11.26
N GLY A 234 -9.52 6.22 -11.40
CA GLY A 234 -10.87 6.78 -11.54
C GLY A 234 -11.20 7.85 -10.56
#